data_e3be58967aeaa1417355396290a9aaa8
#
_entry.id   e3be58967aeaa1417355396290a9aaa8
#
_cell.length_a   1.000
_cell.length_b   1.000
_cell.length_c   1.000
_cell.angle_alpha   90.00
_cell.angle_beta   90.00
_cell.angle_gamma   90.00
#
_symmetry.space_group_name_H-M   'P 1'
#
loop_
_entity.id
_entity.type
_entity.pdbx_description
1 polymer ?
#
loop_
_entity_poly.entity_id
_entity_poly.type
_entity_poly.pdbx_seq_one_letter_code
_entity_poly.pdbx_strand_id
1 'polypeptide(L)'
;YTPNELARNLYYKKSGIIAVLVPNVSNPFFAEFVDCVEGELRKAGFKIMLCNTLKDVKAEAEYLDLLNRHIVDGIIAGMSSLDESEYSKIHKPIVALDRYLGEEIPVVTVDHKIGGRLAAEALLRNGCKRILHFRSTAEKESLYHDRHAEFQKIMDEQGIETYCYDLDWRRLDIQYYHQVAEEVMEKNLKFDGVFGVDRLAIECMNGLIRQHKKIPEEVKIVSYDGTYITELVEPQISTIVQPIDRMAEESVKSLCELINGKKVKNKKSILIPEFRKGGTTV
;
A
#
# COMPACT_ATOMS: atom_id res chain seq x y z
N TYR A 1 18.63 31.73 -25.76
CA TYR A 1 18.94 31.90 -24.33
C TYR A 1 17.93 31.09 -23.51
N THR A 2 18.39 29.98 -22.93
CA THR A 2 17.59 29.21 -21.97
C THR A 2 17.97 29.75 -20.58
N PRO A 3 17.02 30.37 -19.85
CA PRO A 3 17.31 30.86 -18.49
C PRO A 3 17.80 29.68 -17.64
N ASN A 4 18.87 29.91 -16.86
CA ASN A 4 19.38 28.90 -15.94
C ASN A 4 18.31 28.62 -14.85
N GLU A 5 17.62 27.49 -14.93
CA GLU A 5 16.58 27.10 -13.97
C GLU A 5 17.12 27.08 -12.53
N LEU A 6 18.40 26.71 -12.35
CA LEU A 6 19.05 26.73 -11.03
C LEU A 6 19.11 28.13 -10.44
N ALA A 7 19.48 29.15 -11.25
CA ALA A 7 19.53 30.54 -10.79
C ALA A 7 18.14 31.08 -10.45
N ARG A 8 17.12 30.70 -11.23
CA ARG A 8 15.73 31.06 -10.98
C ARG A 8 15.21 30.40 -9.70
N ASN A 9 15.49 29.11 -9.51
CA ASN A 9 15.08 28.33 -8.34
C ASN A 9 15.73 28.86 -7.05
N LEU A 10 17.01 29.29 -7.10
CA LEU A 10 17.69 29.98 -6.01
C LEU A 10 17.00 31.30 -5.64
N TYR A 11 16.58 32.07 -6.63
CA TYR A 11 15.89 33.35 -6.41
C TYR A 11 14.51 33.17 -5.79
N TYR A 12 13.71 32.22 -6.29
CA TYR A 12 12.35 31.97 -5.81
C TYR A 12 12.28 30.99 -4.64
N LYS A 13 13.41 30.41 -4.21
CA LYS A 13 13.48 29.34 -3.17
C LYS A 13 12.52 28.18 -3.42
N LYS A 14 12.22 27.89 -4.70
CA LYS A 14 11.34 26.79 -5.14
C LYS A 14 12.05 25.97 -6.19
N SER A 15 12.08 24.64 -6.00
CA SER A 15 12.72 23.73 -6.96
C SER A 15 11.75 23.26 -8.06
N GLY A 16 10.46 23.29 -7.80
CA GLY A 16 9.45 22.68 -8.65
C GLY A 16 9.47 21.15 -8.59
N ILE A 17 10.12 20.57 -7.58
CA ILE A 17 10.30 19.12 -7.43
C ILE A 17 9.66 18.65 -6.13
N ILE A 18 8.88 17.57 -6.20
CA ILE A 18 8.35 16.86 -5.04
C ILE A 18 9.00 15.48 -4.96
N ALA A 19 9.48 15.13 -3.77
CA ALA A 19 9.97 13.78 -3.52
C ALA A 19 8.82 12.84 -3.15
N VAL A 20 8.83 11.66 -3.73
CA VAL A 20 7.90 10.57 -3.40
C VAL A 20 8.72 9.37 -2.93
N LEU A 21 8.64 9.08 -1.64
CA LEU A 21 9.31 7.94 -1.02
C LEU A 21 8.38 6.75 -1.04
N VAL A 22 8.84 5.64 -1.58
CA VAL A 22 8.10 4.36 -1.56
C VAL A 22 9.02 3.22 -1.12
N PRO A 23 8.48 2.20 -0.44
CA PRO A 23 9.29 1.09 0.04
C PRO A 23 9.80 0.19 -1.09
N ASN A 24 9.03 0.00 -2.16
CA ASN A 24 9.45 -0.77 -3.32
C ASN A 24 8.58 -0.42 -4.54
N VAL A 25 9.19 0.18 -5.54
CA VAL A 25 8.51 0.57 -6.79
C VAL A 25 8.08 -0.64 -7.66
N SER A 26 8.64 -1.84 -7.43
CA SER A 26 8.18 -3.04 -8.13
C SER A 26 6.91 -3.66 -7.52
N ASN A 27 6.45 -3.17 -6.35
CA ASN A 27 5.16 -3.54 -5.81
C ASN A 27 4.06 -2.82 -6.60
N PRO A 28 3.06 -3.54 -7.16
CA PRO A 28 2.03 -2.95 -8.03
C PRO A 28 1.28 -1.78 -7.39
N PHE A 29 0.94 -1.86 -6.09
CA PHE A 29 0.28 -0.77 -5.39
C PHE A 29 1.09 0.53 -5.42
N PHE A 30 2.39 0.45 -5.10
CA PHE A 30 3.26 1.63 -5.12
C PHE A 30 3.57 2.10 -6.53
N ALA A 31 3.65 1.19 -7.52
CA ALA A 31 3.80 1.57 -8.92
C ALA A 31 2.61 2.41 -9.41
N GLU A 32 1.39 1.94 -9.18
CA GLU A 32 0.17 2.69 -9.56
C GLU A 32 0.04 3.99 -8.76
N PHE A 33 0.35 3.97 -7.46
CA PHE A 33 0.31 5.18 -6.64
C PHE A 33 1.27 6.25 -7.16
N VAL A 34 2.51 5.87 -7.50
CA VAL A 34 3.51 6.80 -8.07
C VAL A 34 3.05 7.36 -9.41
N ASP A 35 2.47 6.53 -10.28
CA ASP A 35 1.94 6.98 -11.58
C ASP A 35 0.80 8.01 -11.39
N CYS A 36 -0.15 7.72 -10.51
CA CYS A 36 -1.23 8.65 -10.18
C CYS A 36 -0.70 9.96 -9.56
N VAL A 37 0.24 9.87 -8.60
CA VAL A 37 0.87 11.05 -7.97
C VAL A 37 1.61 11.89 -9.00
N GLU A 38 2.36 11.27 -9.92
CA GLU A 38 3.07 11.98 -11.00
C GLU A 38 2.07 12.76 -11.88
N GLY A 39 0.95 12.13 -12.22
CA GLY A 39 -0.11 12.78 -12.98
C GLY A 39 -0.69 14.02 -12.27
N GLU A 40 -0.99 13.90 -10.97
CA GLU A 40 -1.51 15.02 -10.16
C GLU A 40 -0.47 16.13 -9.95
N LEU A 41 0.79 15.76 -9.66
CA LEU A 41 1.88 16.72 -9.52
C LEU A 41 2.13 17.51 -10.82
N ARG A 42 2.05 16.85 -11.97
CA ARG A 42 2.19 17.51 -13.28
C ARG A 42 1.10 18.54 -13.51
N LYS A 43 -0.17 18.25 -13.14
CA LYS A 43 -1.29 19.22 -13.19
C LYS A 43 -1.04 20.42 -12.28
N ALA A 44 -0.39 20.19 -11.13
CA ALA A 44 -0.01 21.23 -10.17
C ALA A 44 1.29 21.98 -10.53
N GLY A 45 1.97 21.62 -11.63
CA GLY A 45 3.19 22.26 -12.11
C GLY A 45 4.47 21.78 -11.44
N PHE A 46 4.45 20.62 -10.79
CA PHE A 46 5.62 20.00 -10.15
C PHE A 46 6.15 18.82 -10.96
N LYS A 47 7.43 18.52 -10.75
CA LYS A 47 8.10 17.27 -11.20
C LYS A 47 8.27 16.35 -10.02
N ILE A 48 8.34 15.04 -10.28
CA ILE A 48 8.59 14.03 -9.26
C ILE A 48 10.07 13.69 -9.13
N MET A 49 10.54 13.47 -7.91
CA MET A 49 11.75 12.74 -7.58
C MET A 49 11.36 11.46 -6.83
N LEU A 50 11.52 10.32 -7.48
CA LEU A 50 11.20 9.02 -6.89
C LEU A 50 12.36 8.52 -6.02
N CYS A 51 12.08 8.24 -4.74
CA CYS A 51 13.01 7.67 -3.77
C CYS A 51 12.54 6.27 -3.38
N ASN A 52 13.21 5.25 -3.90
CA ASN A 52 12.91 3.85 -3.59
C ASN A 52 13.75 3.41 -2.37
N THR A 53 13.11 3.27 -1.20
CA THR A 53 13.83 3.05 0.07
C THR A 53 14.16 1.58 0.31
N LEU A 54 13.54 0.64 -0.40
CA LEU A 54 13.67 -0.82 -0.23
C LEU A 54 13.45 -1.28 1.23
N LYS A 55 12.71 -0.49 2.02
CA LYS A 55 12.55 -0.64 3.48
C LYS A 55 13.89 -0.67 4.24
N ASP A 56 14.93 -0.12 3.66
CA ASP A 56 16.22 0.09 4.32
C ASP A 56 16.18 1.39 5.10
N VAL A 57 16.26 1.29 6.43
CA VAL A 57 16.27 2.42 7.38
C VAL A 57 17.39 3.42 7.07
N LYS A 58 18.57 2.92 6.66
CA LYS A 58 19.69 3.77 6.28
C LYS A 58 19.41 4.55 5.00
N ALA A 59 18.97 3.84 3.96
CA ALA A 59 18.63 4.46 2.66
C ALA A 59 17.55 5.54 2.84
N GLU A 60 16.52 5.25 3.64
CA GLU A 60 15.46 6.22 3.93
C GLU A 60 16.00 7.45 4.66
N ALA A 61 16.85 7.27 5.69
CA ALA A 61 17.49 8.37 6.42
C ALA A 61 18.39 9.22 5.52
N GLU A 62 19.18 8.60 4.62
CA GLU A 62 20.01 9.30 3.65
C GLU A 62 19.16 10.13 2.66
N TYR A 63 18.03 9.59 2.19
CA TYR A 63 17.09 10.34 1.37
C TYR A 63 16.52 11.53 2.14
N LEU A 64 16.06 11.35 3.37
CA LEU A 64 15.51 12.46 4.16
C LEU A 64 16.52 13.56 4.41
N ASP A 65 17.78 13.24 4.74
CA ASP A 65 18.84 14.22 4.89
C ASP A 65 19.09 15.00 3.59
N LEU A 66 19.17 14.29 2.45
CA LEU A 66 19.31 14.91 1.13
C LEU A 66 18.14 15.85 0.82
N LEU A 67 16.91 15.41 1.06
CA LEU A 67 15.70 16.18 0.77
C LEU A 67 15.56 17.41 1.66
N ASN A 68 16.00 17.33 2.92
CA ASN A 68 15.99 18.45 3.86
C ASN A 68 16.92 19.60 3.44
N ARG A 69 17.96 19.31 2.63
CA ARG A 69 18.93 20.30 2.11
C ARG A 69 18.42 21.17 0.95
N HIS A 70 17.11 21.39 0.84
CA HIS A 70 16.48 22.30 -0.13
C HIS A 70 16.42 21.83 -1.59
N ILE A 71 16.59 20.54 -1.86
CA ILE A 71 16.51 19.99 -3.22
C ILE A 71 15.06 19.88 -3.69
N VAL A 72 14.08 19.76 -2.76
CA VAL A 72 12.65 19.59 -3.06
C VAL A 72 11.79 20.61 -2.34
N ASP A 73 10.57 20.82 -2.83
CA ASP A 73 9.60 21.73 -2.24
C ASP A 73 8.69 21.02 -1.22
N GLY A 74 8.57 19.70 -1.31
CA GLY A 74 7.79 18.88 -0.39
C GLY A 74 8.03 17.39 -0.59
N ILE A 75 7.43 16.60 0.29
CA ILE A 75 7.64 15.16 0.37
C ILE A 75 6.28 14.43 0.52
N ILE A 76 6.06 13.38 -0.26
CA ILE A 76 5.02 12.37 -0.02
C ILE A 76 5.73 11.11 0.46
N ALA A 77 5.46 10.68 1.69
CA ALA A 77 6.14 9.54 2.32
C ALA A 77 5.19 8.34 2.45
N GLY A 78 5.43 7.30 1.64
CA GLY A 78 4.70 6.02 1.69
C GLY A 78 5.40 5.00 2.58
N MET A 79 4.70 4.42 3.54
CA MET A 79 5.13 3.29 4.39
C MET A 79 6.58 3.38 4.89
N SER A 80 6.88 4.43 5.62
CA SER A 80 8.22 4.65 6.21
C SER A 80 8.67 3.52 7.15
N SER A 81 9.97 3.26 7.18
CA SER A 81 10.63 2.38 8.15
C SER A 81 11.23 3.15 9.34
N LEU A 82 11.31 4.49 9.24
CA LEU A 82 11.86 5.37 10.27
C LEU A 82 10.82 5.74 11.34
N ASP A 83 11.29 6.19 12.48
CA ASP A 83 10.45 6.70 13.55
C ASP A 83 9.96 8.13 13.26
N GLU A 84 8.87 8.51 13.92
CA GLU A 84 8.29 9.84 13.88
C GLU A 84 9.32 10.92 14.21
N SER A 85 10.24 10.64 15.16
CA SER A 85 11.33 11.55 15.54
C SER A 85 12.28 11.93 14.41
N GLU A 86 12.46 11.08 13.41
CA GLU A 86 13.28 11.38 12.24
C GLU A 86 12.56 12.35 11.29
N TYR A 87 11.26 12.17 11.12
CA TYR A 87 10.43 13.07 10.31
C TYR A 87 10.22 14.44 10.94
N SER A 88 10.21 14.54 12.27
CA SER A 88 10.12 15.83 12.98
C SER A 88 11.33 16.74 12.73
N LYS A 89 12.46 16.21 12.30
CA LYS A 89 13.67 16.98 11.93
C LYS A 89 13.58 17.60 10.53
N ILE A 90 12.59 17.23 9.76
CA ILE A 90 12.45 17.69 8.37
C ILE A 90 11.63 18.98 8.36
N HIS A 91 12.22 20.04 7.81
CA HIS A 91 11.60 21.37 7.73
C HIS A 91 10.87 21.60 6.39
N LYS A 92 10.48 20.53 5.72
CA LYS A 92 9.73 20.56 4.46
C LYS A 92 8.29 20.16 4.67
N PRO A 93 7.35 20.64 3.86
CA PRO A 93 6.01 20.09 3.79
C PRO A 93 6.04 18.57 3.53
N ILE A 94 5.36 17.82 4.37
CA ILE A 94 5.26 16.34 4.26
C ILE A 94 3.80 15.93 4.31
N VAL A 95 3.44 14.93 3.49
CA VAL A 95 2.19 14.16 3.60
C VAL A 95 2.55 12.70 3.71
N ALA A 96 1.96 12.01 4.68
CA ALA A 96 2.17 10.59 4.93
C ALA A 96 1.09 9.73 4.27
N LEU A 97 1.46 8.52 3.86
CA LEU A 97 0.55 7.49 3.35
C LEU A 97 0.54 6.31 4.33
N ASP A 98 -0.66 5.92 4.79
CA ASP A 98 -0.94 4.74 5.63
C ASP A 98 -0.14 4.64 6.95
N ARG A 99 0.48 5.72 7.39
CA ARG A 99 1.24 5.75 8.63
C ARG A 99 1.25 7.15 9.26
N TYR A 100 1.18 7.20 10.59
CA TYR A 100 1.46 8.43 11.32
C TYR A 100 2.96 8.71 11.37
N LEU A 101 3.34 9.93 10.98
CA LEU A 101 4.73 10.42 11.01
C LEU A 101 4.88 11.67 11.89
N GLY A 102 3.88 11.97 12.73
CA GLY A 102 3.82 13.11 13.63
C GLY A 102 2.48 13.83 13.59
N GLU A 103 2.10 14.48 14.69
CA GLU A 103 0.79 15.14 14.83
C GLU A 103 0.54 16.25 13.79
N GLU A 104 1.62 16.89 13.31
CA GLU A 104 1.52 17.99 12.34
C GLU A 104 1.57 17.52 10.89
N ILE A 105 1.92 16.25 10.63
CA ILE A 105 2.02 15.69 9.28
C ILE A 105 0.67 15.09 8.88
N PRO A 106 0.01 15.62 7.83
CA PRO A 106 -1.23 15.02 7.32
C PRO A 106 -1.00 13.60 6.83
N VAL A 107 -1.99 12.74 7.09
CA VAL A 107 -2.00 11.35 6.62
C VAL A 107 -3.17 11.10 5.68
N VAL A 108 -2.89 10.46 4.56
CA VAL A 108 -3.89 9.90 3.65
C VAL A 108 -3.87 8.39 3.83
N THR A 109 -5.04 7.79 4.04
CA THR A 109 -5.19 6.36 4.29
C THR A 109 -6.56 5.88 3.80
N VAL A 110 -6.75 4.58 3.73
CA VAL A 110 -8.07 3.98 3.56
C VAL A 110 -8.61 3.50 4.90
N ASP A 111 -9.92 3.29 4.98
CA ASP A 111 -10.52 2.58 6.11
C ASP A 111 -10.21 1.08 6.01
N HIS A 112 -9.07 0.70 6.54
CA HIS A 112 -8.59 -0.68 6.50
C HIS A 112 -9.49 -1.65 7.28
N LYS A 113 -10.26 -1.17 8.28
CA LYS A 113 -11.25 -2.01 8.97
C LYS A 113 -12.39 -2.37 8.04
N ILE A 114 -12.91 -1.40 7.27
CA ILE A 114 -13.91 -1.68 6.24
C ILE A 114 -13.35 -2.67 5.23
N GLY A 115 -12.11 -2.48 4.77
CA GLY A 115 -11.47 -3.40 3.83
C GLY A 115 -11.35 -4.83 4.35
N GLY A 116 -10.89 -5.00 5.59
CA GLY A 116 -10.81 -6.30 6.26
C GLY A 116 -12.19 -6.97 6.41
N ARG A 117 -13.21 -6.19 6.77
CA ARG A 117 -14.60 -6.65 6.85
C ARG A 117 -15.13 -7.12 5.51
N LEU A 118 -14.94 -6.34 4.45
CA LEU A 118 -15.40 -6.70 3.10
C LEU A 118 -14.76 -8.00 2.61
N ALA A 119 -13.47 -8.22 2.88
CA ALA A 119 -12.78 -9.47 2.56
C ALA A 119 -13.36 -10.65 3.34
N ALA A 120 -13.58 -10.48 4.65
CA ALA A 120 -14.19 -11.50 5.51
C ALA A 120 -15.60 -11.89 5.02
N GLU A 121 -16.45 -10.90 4.79
CA GLU A 121 -17.81 -11.11 4.29
C GLU A 121 -17.85 -11.80 2.92
N ALA A 122 -16.90 -11.46 2.03
CA ALA A 122 -16.81 -12.10 0.72
C ALA A 122 -16.53 -13.61 0.86
N LEU A 123 -15.56 -14.00 1.69
CA LEU A 123 -15.24 -15.42 1.91
C LEU A 123 -16.35 -16.15 2.67
N LEU A 124 -16.98 -15.53 3.66
CA LEU A 124 -18.10 -16.11 4.41
C LEU A 124 -19.32 -16.36 3.52
N ARG A 125 -19.71 -15.39 2.68
CA ARG A 125 -20.81 -15.54 1.72
C ARG A 125 -20.56 -16.66 0.71
N ASN A 126 -19.31 -16.96 0.43
CA ASN A 126 -18.90 -18.07 -0.43
C ASN A 126 -18.73 -19.39 0.33
N GLY A 127 -19.14 -19.47 1.60
CA GLY A 127 -19.21 -20.69 2.40
C GLY A 127 -17.87 -21.22 2.89
N CYS A 128 -16.80 -20.42 2.86
CA CYS A 128 -15.48 -20.82 3.36
C CYS A 128 -15.51 -21.14 4.85
N LYS A 129 -14.81 -22.21 5.26
CA LYS A 129 -14.72 -22.71 6.63
C LYS A 129 -13.29 -22.74 7.18
N ARG A 130 -12.30 -22.77 6.30
CA ARG A 130 -10.89 -22.81 6.64
C ARG A 130 -10.14 -21.87 5.73
N ILE A 131 -9.57 -20.84 6.29
CA ILE A 131 -8.98 -19.74 5.50
C ILE A 131 -7.48 -19.64 5.75
N LEU A 132 -6.72 -19.61 4.67
CA LEU A 132 -5.33 -19.22 4.69
C LEU A 132 -5.27 -17.69 4.67
N HIS A 133 -4.78 -17.09 5.75
CA HIS A 133 -4.68 -15.65 5.92
C HIS A 133 -3.22 -15.21 5.95
N PHE A 134 -2.77 -14.54 4.91
CA PHE A 134 -1.46 -13.91 4.85
C PHE A 134 -1.54 -12.54 5.48
N ARG A 135 -0.78 -12.32 6.53
CA ARG A 135 -0.76 -11.04 7.25
C ARG A 135 0.66 -10.55 7.44
N SER A 136 0.84 -9.25 7.42
CA SER A 136 2.12 -8.64 7.74
C SER A 136 2.17 -8.34 9.23
N THR A 137 3.21 -8.81 9.89
CA THR A 137 3.52 -8.47 11.29
C THR A 137 4.61 -7.43 11.28
N ALA A 138 4.26 -6.15 11.39
CA ALA A 138 5.27 -5.10 11.58
C ALA A 138 5.51 -4.87 13.07
N GLU A 139 6.76 -4.57 13.42
CA GLU A 139 7.14 -4.17 14.78
C GLU A 139 6.51 -2.82 15.19
N LYS A 140 6.03 -2.03 14.21
CA LYS A 140 5.49 -0.69 14.42
C LYS A 140 4.02 -0.63 14.03
N GLU A 141 3.22 0.08 14.81
CA GLU A 141 1.83 0.36 14.49
C GLU A 141 1.72 1.06 13.14
N SER A 142 0.97 0.46 12.23
CA SER A 142 0.62 1.02 10.94
C SER A 142 -0.85 0.82 10.68
N LEU A 143 -1.49 1.81 10.07
CA LEU A 143 -2.94 1.81 9.85
C LEU A 143 -3.40 0.61 9.01
N TYR A 144 -2.55 0.13 8.10
CA TYR A 144 -2.88 -1.02 7.26
C TYR A 144 -3.03 -2.35 8.01
N HIS A 145 -2.58 -2.44 9.28
CA HIS A 145 -2.77 -3.64 10.11
C HIS A 145 -4.23 -3.83 10.53
N ASP A 146 -5.00 -2.76 10.56
CA ASP A 146 -6.41 -2.80 10.94
C ASP A 146 -7.23 -3.76 10.07
N ARG A 147 -6.85 -3.96 8.79
CA ARG A 147 -7.51 -4.93 7.90
C ARG A 147 -7.36 -6.37 8.39
N HIS A 148 -6.18 -6.71 8.89
CA HIS A 148 -5.90 -8.06 9.40
C HIS A 148 -6.58 -8.30 10.74
N ALA A 149 -6.57 -7.31 11.62
CA ALA A 149 -7.23 -7.38 12.92
C ALA A 149 -8.76 -7.52 12.80
N GLU A 150 -9.39 -6.70 11.96
CA GLU A 150 -10.86 -6.78 11.75
C GLU A 150 -11.24 -8.08 11.02
N PHE A 151 -10.45 -8.51 10.02
CA PHE A 151 -10.67 -9.78 9.34
C PHE A 151 -10.63 -10.95 10.34
N GLN A 152 -9.57 -11.05 11.15
CA GLN A 152 -9.41 -12.12 12.12
C GLN A 152 -10.54 -12.13 13.16
N LYS A 153 -10.88 -10.95 13.68
CA LYS A 153 -11.99 -10.80 14.63
C LYS A 153 -13.29 -11.39 14.07
N ILE A 154 -13.64 -11.08 12.82
CA ILE A 154 -14.85 -11.59 12.19
C ILE A 154 -14.76 -13.12 12.01
N MET A 155 -13.61 -13.66 11.61
CA MET A 155 -13.43 -15.11 11.49
C MET A 155 -13.63 -15.82 12.83
N ASP A 156 -13.05 -15.28 13.91
CA ASP A 156 -13.19 -15.82 15.26
C ASP A 156 -14.66 -15.79 15.74
N GLU A 157 -15.35 -14.66 15.53
CA GLU A 157 -16.78 -14.51 15.87
C GLU A 157 -17.69 -15.50 15.11
N GLN A 158 -17.31 -15.90 13.90
CA GLN A 158 -18.03 -16.85 13.06
C GLN A 158 -17.55 -18.31 13.23
N GLY A 159 -16.57 -18.56 14.09
CA GLY A 159 -16.00 -19.89 14.34
C GLY A 159 -15.30 -20.48 13.10
N ILE A 160 -14.71 -19.61 12.26
CA ILE A 160 -13.97 -20.02 11.05
C ILE A 160 -12.53 -20.29 11.43
N GLU A 161 -12.00 -21.44 11.02
CA GLU A 161 -10.60 -21.80 11.21
C GLU A 161 -9.69 -20.95 10.30
N THR A 162 -8.68 -20.31 10.87
CA THR A 162 -7.71 -19.50 10.11
C THR A 162 -6.29 -20.03 10.29
N TYR A 163 -5.62 -20.29 9.17
CA TYR A 163 -4.19 -20.56 9.11
C TYR A 163 -3.47 -19.26 8.81
N CYS A 164 -2.97 -18.59 9.87
CA CYS A 164 -2.24 -17.34 9.71
C CYS A 164 -0.80 -17.62 9.26
N TYR A 165 -0.39 -16.99 8.18
CA TYR A 165 1.00 -16.95 7.74
C TYR A 165 1.54 -15.52 7.89
N ASP A 166 2.52 -15.36 8.78
CA ASP A 166 3.12 -14.07 9.08
C ASP A 166 4.23 -13.77 8.09
N LEU A 167 4.01 -12.70 7.30
CA LEU A 167 4.96 -12.23 6.30
C LEU A 167 6.02 -11.33 6.92
N ASP A 168 7.27 -11.48 6.49
CA ASP A 168 8.30 -10.49 6.82
C ASP A 168 7.98 -9.16 6.12
N TRP A 169 7.53 -8.20 6.89
CA TRP A 169 7.12 -6.88 6.41
C TRP A 169 8.24 -6.10 5.69
N ARG A 170 9.51 -6.49 5.90
CA ARG A 170 10.68 -5.90 5.23
C ARG A 170 10.86 -6.41 3.80
N ARG A 171 10.24 -7.53 3.46
CA ARG A 171 10.37 -8.18 2.17
C ARG A 171 9.08 -7.97 1.35
N LEU A 172 9.20 -7.18 0.28
CA LEU A 172 8.12 -6.92 -0.69
C LEU A 172 8.54 -7.34 -2.11
N ASP A 173 9.60 -8.13 -2.22
CA ASP A 173 10.13 -8.58 -3.50
C ASP A 173 9.33 -9.76 -4.06
N ILE A 174 9.37 -9.88 -5.39
CA ILE A 174 8.64 -10.88 -6.15
C ILE A 174 9.06 -12.30 -5.75
N GLN A 175 10.35 -12.52 -5.51
CA GLN A 175 10.90 -13.83 -5.18
C GLN A 175 10.42 -14.30 -3.82
N TYR A 176 10.30 -13.39 -2.86
CA TYR A 176 9.79 -13.70 -1.55
C TYR A 176 8.34 -14.19 -1.59
N TYR A 177 7.46 -13.51 -2.31
CA TYR A 177 6.06 -13.95 -2.42
C TYR A 177 5.92 -15.28 -3.12
N HIS A 178 6.74 -15.54 -4.15
CA HIS A 178 6.80 -16.85 -4.80
C HIS A 178 7.24 -17.94 -3.82
N GLN A 179 8.32 -17.72 -3.07
CA GLN A 179 8.81 -18.64 -2.05
C GLN A 179 7.76 -18.93 -0.98
N VAL A 180 7.08 -17.90 -0.46
CA VAL A 180 6.01 -18.06 0.54
C VAL A 180 4.86 -18.92 -0.01
N ALA A 181 4.45 -18.69 -1.24
CA ALA A 181 3.39 -19.48 -1.86
C ALA A 181 3.80 -20.96 -2.01
N GLU A 182 5.04 -21.24 -2.44
CA GLU A 182 5.56 -22.62 -2.54
C GLU A 182 5.61 -23.28 -1.16
N GLU A 183 6.16 -22.63 -0.14
CA GLU A 183 6.20 -23.17 1.23
C GLU A 183 4.82 -23.54 1.77
N VAL A 184 3.81 -22.72 1.47
CA VAL A 184 2.43 -22.99 1.90
C VAL A 184 1.85 -24.20 1.14
N MET A 185 2.10 -24.31 -0.16
CA MET A 185 1.62 -25.43 -0.97
C MET A 185 2.27 -26.76 -0.54
N GLU A 186 3.53 -26.75 -0.12
CA GLU A 186 4.24 -27.93 0.41
C GLU A 186 3.67 -28.42 1.74
N LYS A 187 3.13 -27.52 2.59
CA LYS A 187 2.56 -27.88 3.90
C LYS A 187 1.26 -28.71 3.82
N ASN A 188 0.69 -28.90 2.64
CA ASN A 188 -0.57 -29.63 2.42
C ASN A 188 -1.71 -29.20 3.38
N LEU A 189 -1.79 -27.92 3.69
CA LEU A 189 -2.86 -27.37 4.52
C LEU A 189 -4.22 -27.52 3.82
N LYS A 190 -5.23 -27.88 4.58
CA LYS A 190 -6.61 -28.01 4.05
C LYS A 190 -7.35 -26.70 4.26
N PHE A 191 -7.36 -25.82 3.28
CA PHE A 191 -8.12 -24.57 3.29
C PHE A 191 -9.05 -24.50 2.05
N ASP A 192 -10.10 -23.71 2.16
CA ASP A 192 -11.10 -23.44 1.13
C ASP A 192 -11.29 -21.96 0.83
N GLY A 193 -10.52 -21.11 1.53
CA GLY A 193 -10.43 -19.67 1.30
C GLY A 193 -9.00 -19.16 1.45
N VAL A 194 -8.66 -18.09 0.71
CA VAL A 194 -7.37 -17.38 0.79
C VAL A 194 -7.64 -15.89 0.91
N PHE A 195 -6.91 -15.23 1.84
CA PHE A 195 -6.87 -13.77 1.94
C PHE A 195 -5.44 -13.27 2.06
N GLY A 196 -5.04 -12.33 1.21
CA GLY A 196 -3.71 -11.73 1.20
C GLY A 196 -3.62 -10.58 0.19
N VAL A 197 -2.44 -9.96 0.05
CA VAL A 197 -2.22 -8.92 -0.96
C VAL A 197 -2.26 -9.51 -2.38
N ASP A 198 -2.56 -8.68 -3.38
CA ASP A 198 -2.79 -9.10 -4.78
C ASP A 198 -1.73 -10.05 -5.31
N ARG A 199 -0.46 -9.68 -5.18
CA ARG A 199 0.64 -10.50 -5.71
C ARG A 199 0.68 -11.89 -5.08
N LEU A 200 0.52 -11.98 -3.76
CA LEU A 200 0.56 -13.26 -3.07
C LEU A 200 -0.67 -14.12 -3.36
N ALA A 201 -1.83 -13.48 -3.53
CA ALA A 201 -3.06 -14.16 -3.95
C ALA A 201 -2.89 -14.82 -5.33
N ILE A 202 -2.24 -14.12 -6.28
CA ILE A 202 -1.91 -14.65 -7.60
C ILE A 202 -0.91 -15.82 -7.51
N GLU A 203 0.14 -15.70 -6.71
CA GLU A 203 1.10 -16.80 -6.52
C GLU A 203 0.44 -18.04 -5.91
N CYS A 204 -0.44 -17.85 -4.92
CA CYS A 204 -1.24 -18.94 -4.35
C CYS A 204 -2.19 -19.55 -5.39
N MET A 205 -2.89 -18.74 -6.19
CA MET A 205 -3.74 -19.22 -7.26
C MET A 205 -2.96 -20.10 -8.23
N ASN A 206 -1.79 -19.65 -8.67
CA ASN A 206 -0.93 -20.42 -9.56
C ASN A 206 -0.49 -21.75 -8.93
N GLY A 207 -0.16 -21.75 -7.63
CA GLY A 207 0.17 -22.96 -6.88
C GLY A 207 -0.98 -23.95 -6.81
N LEU A 208 -2.19 -23.47 -6.52
CA LEU A 208 -3.41 -24.27 -6.46
C LEU A 208 -3.76 -24.87 -7.84
N ILE A 209 -3.64 -24.11 -8.91
CA ILE A 209 -3.87 -24.58 -10.28
C ILE A 209 -2.86 -25.69 -10.65
N ARG A 210 -1.59 -25.55 -10.28
CA ARG A 210 -0.58 -26.63 -10.47
C ARG A 210 -0.94 -27.91 -9.68
N GLN A 211 -1.65 -27.77 -8.55
CA GLN A 211 -2.18 -28.90 -7.77
C GLN A 211 -3.55 -29.39 -8.26
N HIS A 212 -4.01 -28.93 -9.43
CA HIS A 212 -5.31 -29.28 -10.03
C HIS A 212 -6.53 -28.91 -9.18
N LYS A 213 -6.39 -27.92 -8.30
CA LYS A 213 -7.52 -27.38 -7.53
C LYS A 213 -8.41 -26.50 -8.40
N LYS A 214 -9.72 -26.63 -8.22
CA LYS A 214 -10.71 -25.82 -8.93
C LYS A 214 -10.97 -24.52 -8.18
N ILE A 215 -10.87 -23.41 -8.88
CA ILE A 215 -11.13 -22.06 -8.38
C ILE A 215 -12.27 -21.48 -9.23
N PRO A 216 -13.38 -21.06 -8.64
CA PRO A 216 -13.64 -20.88 -7.19
C PRO A 216 -14.30 -22.10 -6.50
N GLU A 217 -14.54 -23.23 -7.17
CA GLU A 217 -15.39 -24.32 -6.65
C GLU A 217 -14.81 -24.91 -5.35
N GLU A 218 -13.52 -25.28 -5.33
CA GLU A 218 -12.86 -25.87 -4.16
C GLU A 218 -12.21 -24.80 -3.26
N VAL A 219 -11.57 -23.78 -3.85
CA VAL A 219 -10.87 -22.72 -3.11
C VAL A 219 -11.27 -21.36 -3.66
N LYS A 220 -11.69 -20.46 -2.77
CA LYS A 220 -12.00 -19.06 -3.09
C LYS A 220 -10.83 -18.18 -2.72
N ILE A 221 -10.60 -17.13 -3.50
CA ILE A 221 -9.50 -16.22 -3.26
C ILE A 221 -10.02 -14.78 -3.25
N VAL A 222 -9.72 -14.07 -2.19
CA VAL A 222 -9.93 -12.62 -2.09
C VAL A 222 -8.60 -11.97 -1.81
N SER A 223 -8.23 -11.00 -2.62
CA SER A 223 -7.01 -10.22 -2.39
C SER A 223 -7.29 -8.84 -1.81
N TYR A 224 -6.23 -8.12 -1.53
CA TYR A 224 -6.23 -6.74 -1.07
C TYR A 224 -5.25 -5.93 -1.92
N ASP A 225 -5.58 -4.72 -2.21
CA ASP A 225 -5.01 -3.60 -2.94
C ASP A 225 -5.82 -3.29 -4.21
N GLY A 226 -6.26 -4.29 -4.96
CA GLY A 226 -7.12 -4.15 -6.14
C GLY A 226 -6.40 -3.58 -7.34
N THR A 227 -5.10 -3.82 -7.45
CA THR A 227 -4.26 -3.33 -8.53
C THR A 227 -4.55 -4.02 -9.87
N TYR A 228 -4.04 -3.44 -10.97
CA TYR A 228 -4.26 -3.95 -12.33
C TYR A 228 -3.88 -5.42 -12.53
N ILE A 229 -2.90 -5.93 -11.75
CA ILE A 229 -2.44 -7.32 -11.91
C ILE A 229 -3.54 -8.35 -11.63
N THR A 230 -4.55 -8.01 -10.82
CA THR A 230 -5.68 -8.89 -10.50
C THR A 230 -6.60 -9.11 -11.69
N GLU A 231 -6.56 -8.24 -12.69
CA GLU A 231 -7.35 -8.30 -13.91
C GLU A 231 -6.59 -9.00 -15.07
N LEU A 232 -5.26 -9.15 -14.93
CA LEU A 232 -4.41 -9.77 -15.97
C LEU A 232 -4.33 -11.30 -15.86
N VAL A 233 -4.97 -11.89 -14.87
CA VAL A 233 -4.95 -13.34 -14.63
C VAL A 233 -6.33 -13.96 -14.86
N GLU A 234 -6.35 -15.27 -15.14
CA GLU A 234 -7.59 -16.02 -15.36
C GLU A 234 -7.64 -17.23 -14.42
N PRO A 235 -8.68 -17.33 -13.57
CA PRO A 235 -9.75 -16.34 -13.36
C PRO A 235 -9.24 -15.04 -12.73
N GLN A 236 -9.90 -13.91 -13.04
CA GLN A 236 -9.59 -12.63 -12.41
C GLN A 236 -9.80 -12.72 -10.89
N ILE A 237 -8.90 -12.11 -10.13
CA ILE A 237 -8.96 -12.16 -8.65
C ILE A 237 -10.07 -11.24 -8.12
N SER A 238 -10.94 -11.77 -7.27
CA SER A 238 -11.81 -10.96 -6.42
C SER A 238 -10.99 -10.23 -5.38
N THR A 239 -11.16 -8.92 -5.24
CA THR A 239 -10.22 -8.08 -4.47
C THR A 239 -10.88 -6.94 -3.73
N ILE A 240 -10.23 -6.48 -2.68
CA ILE A 240 -10.55 -5.20 -2.03
C ILE A 240 -9.75 -4.11 -2.71
N VAL A 241 -10.43 -3.24 -3.43
CA VAL A 241 -9.84 -2.14 -4.20
C VAL A 241 -9.60 -0.95 -3.29
N GLN A 242 -8.36 -0.53 -3.17
CA GLN A 242 -8.00 0.76 -2.60
C GLN A 242 -8.17 1.85 -3.68
N PRO A 243 -8.79 2.99 -3.38
CA PRO A 243 -8.97 4.07 -4.36
C PRO A 243 -7.67 4.86 -4.56
N ILE A 244 -6.69 4.22 -5.24
CA ILE A 244 -5.29 4.71 -5.38
C ILE A 244 -5.25 6.09 -6.05
N ASP A 245 -6.08 6.32 -7.04
CA ASP A 245 -6.23 7.60 -7.74
C ASP A 245 -6.63 8.72 -6.77
N ARG A 246 -7.62 8.47 -5.92
CA ARG A 246 -8.06 9.44 -4.91
C ARG A 246 -7.05 9.61 -3.78
N MET A 247 -6.31 8.55 -3.42
CA MET A 247 -5.21 8.64 -2.45
C MET A 247 -4.11 9.58 -2.98
N ALA A 248 -3.78 9.47 -4.26
CA ALA A 248 -2.81 10.34 -4.93
C ALA A 248 -3.32 11.80 -4.99
N GLU A 249 -4.58 12.02 -5.41
CA GLU A 249 -5.21 13.34 -5.47
C GLU A 249 -5.19 14.04 -4.11
N GLU A 250 -5.65 13.38 -3.04
CA GLU A 250 -5.68 13.95 -1.69
C GLU A 250 -4.28 14.19 -1.13
N SER A 251 -3.31 13.33 -1.47
CA SER A 251 -1.91 13.51 -1.06
C SER A 251 -1.30 14.76 -1.70
N VAL A 252 -1.45 14.91 -3.01
CA VAL A 252 -0.91 16.07 -3.74
C VAL A 252 -1.63 17.35 -3.35
N LYS A 253 -2.94 17.34 -3.20
CA LYS A 253 -3.74 18.49 -2.74
C LYS A 253 -3.29 18.96 -1.36
N SER A 254 -3.19 18.05 -0.39
CA SER A 254 -2.73 18.37 0.97
C SER A 254 -1.30 18.92 0.96
N LEU A 255 -0.42 18.34 0.16
CA LEU A 255 0.97 18.82 0.03
C LEU A 255 1.02 20.24 -0.58
N CYS A 256 0.26 20.50 -1.62
CA CYS A 256 0.16 21.80 -2.25
C CYS A 256 -0.39 22.87 -1.29
N GLU A 257 -1.34 22.54 -0.42
CA GLU A 257 -1.82 23.44 0.63
C GLU A 257 -0.68 23.80 1.59
N LEU A 258 0.09 22.81 2.06
CA LEU A 258 1.24 23.03 2.94
C LEU A 258 2.34 23.88 2.29
N ILE A 259 2.70 23.60 1.03
CA ILE A 259 3.71 24.37 0.28
C ILE A 259 3.31 25.86 0.14
N ASN A 260 2.01 26.12 0.05
CA ASN A 260 1.47 27.48 -0.01
C ASN A 260 1.23 28.13 1.37
N GLY A 261 1.75 27.53 2.44
CA GLY A 261 1.62 28.04 3.82
C GLY A 261 0.23 27.95 4.42
N LYS A 262 -0.66 27.16 3.81
CA LYS A 262 -2.01 26.94 4.34
C LYS A 262 -1.99 25.81 5.36
N LYS A 263 -2.83 25.91 6.38
CA LYS A 263 -3.09 24.78 7.29
C LYS A 263 -4.02 23.78 6.60
N VAL A 264 -3.61 22.51 6.54
CA VAL A 264 -4.51 21.44 6.10
C VAL A 264 -5.60 21.28 7.15
N LYS A 265 -6.86 21.47 6.74
CA LYS A 265 -8.02 21.44 7.64
C LYS A 265 -8.26 20.05 8.23
N ASN A 266 -8.07 19.03 7.41
CA ASN A 266 -8.25 17.63 7.80
C ASN A 266 -6.89 16.92 7.75
N LYS A 267 -6.25 16.75 8.92
CA LYS A 267 -4.97 16.08 9.02
C LYS A 267 -5.07 14.56 8.77
N LYS A 268 -6.26 13.99 8.69
CA LYS A 268 -6.48 12.58 8.42
C LYS A 268 -7.55 12.40 7.35
N SER A 269 -7.12 12.18 6.11
CA SER A 269 -8.00 11.81 5.01
C SER A 269 -8.17 10.29 4.96
N ILE A 270 -9.39 9.82 5.26
CA ILE A 270 -9.73 8.39 5.24
C ILE A 270 -10.62 8.13 4.04
N LEU A 271 -10.16 7.28 3.13
CA LEU A 271 -10.90 6.87 1.94
C LEU A 271 -11.54 5.49 2.16
N ILE A 272 -12.62 5.22 1.47
CA ILE A 272 -13.37 3.97 1.63
C ILE A 272 -12.93 3.00 0.52
N PRO A 273 -12.45 1.79 0.86
CA PRO A 273 -12.17 0.75 -0.11
C PRO A 273 -13.47 0.04 -0.54
N GLU A 274 -13.43 -0.62 -1.70
CA GLU A 274 -14.57 -1.32 -2.26
C GLU A 274 -14.22 -2.77 -2.60
N PHE A 275 -15.22 -3.66 -2.55
CA PHE A 275 -15.03 -5.03 -3.04
C PHE A 275 -15.33 -5.10 -4.54
N ARG A 276 -14.35 -5.59 -5.32
CA ARG A 276 -14.52 -5.92 -6.73
C ARG A 276 -14.56 -7.43 -6.89
N LYS A 277 -15.70 -7.93 -7.36
CA LYS A 277 -15.88 -9.35 -7.68
C LYS A 277 -15.10 -9.69 -8.96
N GLY A 278 -14.29 -10.73 -8.89
CA GLY A 278 -13.65 -11.40 -10.03
C GLY A 278 -14.18 -12.83 -10.18
N GLY A 279 -13.44 -13.67 -10.90
CA GLY A 279 -13.78 -15.09 -11.10
C GLY A 279 -13.36 -16.02 -9.96
N THR A 280 -12.63 -15.51 -8.93
CA THR A 280 -12.15 -16.35 -7.82
C THR A 280 -13.13 -16.46 -6.64
N THR A 281 -14.32 -15.86 -6.73
CA THR A 281 -15.47 -16.05 -5.82
C THR A 281 -16.75 -16.25 -6.62
N VAL A 282 -17.79 -16.85 -5.99
CA VAL A 282 -19.10 -17.10 -6.62
C VAL A 282 -20.04 -15.92 -6.53
#